data_0e67c7474f5aa632494e28a8a67a41f3
#
_entry.id   0e67c7474f5aa632494e28a8a67a41f3
#
_cell.length_a   1.000
_cell.length_b   1.000
_cell.length_c   1.000
_cell.angle_alpha   90.00
_cell.angle_beta   90.00
_cell.angle_gamma   90.00
#
_symmetry.space_group_name_H-M   'P 1'
#
loop_
_entity.id
_entity.type
_entity.pdbx_description
1 polymer ?
#
loop_
_entity_poly.entity_id
_entity_poly.type
_entity_poly.pdbx_seq_one_letter_code
_entity_poly.pdbx_strand_id
1 'polypeptide(L)'
;MPKIEYKSIKFQQKSLELIRLVNQVVEEYQAQGYELTLRQAYYQLVARGYIPNNERSYKNIGNLINDGRLAGLIDWYSITDRTRNLRSNSHWDNPADVIASARYSYLLNKWDGQPNYVEVWVEKDALVDIVGQACRPLDTPYFSCRGYPSQSEMWSAAQRFIGQDYRDNRVIIHLGDHDPSLSLIHISEPTRPY
;
A
#
# COMPACT_ATOMS: atom_id res chain seq x y z
N MET A 1 -12.24 -17.59 8.73
CA MET A 1 -11.88 -16.24 9.14
C MET A 1 -13.09 -15.54 9.70
N PRO A 2 -13.01 -14.74 10.77
CA PRO A 2 -14.16 -14.56 11.63
C PRO A 2 -15.19 -13.58 11.06
N LYS A 3 -16.25 -14.13 10.49
CA LYS A 3 -17.53 -13.45 10.34
C LYS A 3 -18.30 -13.70 11.64
N ILE A 4 -18.10 -12.84 12.64
CA ILE A 4 -18.72 -12.97 13.97
C ILE A 4 -19.83 -11.93 14.09
N GLU A 5 -21.03 -12.36 14.39
CA GLU A 5 -22.15 -11.48 14.67
C GLU A 5 -22.04 -10.91 16.08
N TYR A 6 -21.86 -9.59 16.17
CA TYR A 6 -21.91 -8.84 17.43
C TYR A 6 -23.22 -8.10 17.63
N LYS A 7 -23.93 -7.83 16.53
CA LYS A 7 -25.18 -7.08 16.53
C LYS A 7 -26.12 -7.58 15.45
N SER A 8 -27.34 -7.92 15.81
CA SER A 8 -28.38 -8.26 14.85
C SER A 8 -28.84 -6.99 14.11
N ILE A 9 -28.56 -6.91 12.83
CA ILE A 9 -28.90 -5.78 11.98
C ILE A 9 -29.75 -6.28 10.81
N LYS A 10 -30.93 -5.66 10.64
CA LYS A 10 -31.81 -5.94 9.49
C LYS A 10 -31.38 -5.10 8.30
N PHE A 11 -30.96 -5.74 7.23
CA PHE A 11 -30.59 -5.09 5.98
C PHE A 11 -31.73 -5.18 4.96
N GLN A 12 -31.86 -4.13 4.15
CA GLN A 12 -32.67 -4.18 2.95
C GLN A 12 -31.99 -5.05 1.89
N GLN A 13 -32.76 -5.64 0.98
CA GLN A 13 -32.25 -6.52 -0.09
C GLN A 13 -31.09 -5.88 -0.88
N LYS A 14 -31.23 -4.60 -1.24
CA LYS A 14 -30.17 -3.85 -1.94
C LYS A 14 -28.87 -3.76 -1.16
N SER A 15 -28.93 -3.63 0.17
CA SER A 15 -27.76 -3.62 1.03
C SER A 15 -27.08 -4.99 1.11
N LEU A 16 -27.86 -6.06 1.16
CA LEU A 16 -27.33 -7.43 1.12
C LEU A 16 -26.62 -7.74 -0.19
N GLU A 17 -27.20 -7.31 -1.31
CA GLU A 17 -26.55 -7.44 -2.62
C GLU A 17 -25.22 -6.70 -2.67
N LEU A 18 -25.18 -5.48 -2.13
CA LEU A 18 -23.97 -4.69 -2.10
C LEU A 18 -22.89 -5.29 -1.16
N ILE A 19 -23.29 -5.84 0.00
CA ILE A 19 -22.40 -6.60 0.88
C ILE A 19 -21.82 -7.82 0.14
N ARG A 20 -22.62 -8.53 -0.65
CA ARG A 20 -22.12 -9.66 -1.46
C ARG A 20 -21.07 -9.20 -2.48
N LEU A 21 -21.30 -8.06 -3.16
CA LEU A 21 -20.34 -7.51 -4.11
C LEU A 21 -19.04 -7.06 -3.42
N VAL A 22 -19.14 -6.46 -2.23
CA VAL A 22 -17.95 -6.12 -1.42
C VAL A 22 -17.14 -7.38 -1.09
N ASN A 23 -17.80 -8.43 -0.59
CA ASN A 23 -17.13 -9.70 -0.27
C ASN A 23 -16.47 -10.31 -1.51
N GLN A 24 -17.15 -10.32 -2.65
CA GLN A 24 -16.59 -10.83 -3.90
C GLN A 24 -15.31 -10.07 -4.30
N VAL A 25 -15.34 -8.75 -4.26
CA VAL A 25 -14.17 -7.92 -4.58
C VAL A 25 -13.03 -8.22 -3.62
N VAL A 26 -13.30 -8.29 -2.32
CA VAL A 26 -12.28 -8.58 -1.32
C VAL A 26 -11.67 -9.96 -1.51
N GLU A 27 -12.49 -10.99 -1.71
CA GLU A 27 -12.04 -12.38 -1.92
C GLU A 27 -11.16 -12.51 -3.17
N GLU A 28 -11.50 -11.82 -4.27
CA GLU A 28 -10.68 -11.79 -5.50
C GLU A 28 -9.28 -11.21 -5.25
N TYR A 29 -9.16 -10.15 -4.44
CA TYR A 29 -7.86 -9.55 -4.12
C TYR A 29 -7.08 -10.35 -3.09
N GLN A 30 -7.74 -10.91 -2.09
CA GLN A 30 -7.12 -11.80 -1.12
C GLN A 30 -6.54 -13.07 -1.76
N ALA A 31 -7.22 -13.63 -2.78
CA ALA A 31 -6.71 -14.76 -3.56
C ALA A 31 -5.41 -14.43 -4.30
N GLN A 32 -5.16 -13.16 -4.60
CA GLN A 32 -3.94 -12.66 -5.21
C GLN A 32 -2.88 -12.22 -4.17
N GLY A 33 -3.16 -12.37 -2.86
CA GLY A 33 -2.28 -11.96 -1.77
C GLY A 33 -2.34 -10.47 -1.42
N TYR A 34 -3.37 -9.74 -1.88
CA TYR A 34 -3.54 -8.33 -1.58
C TYR A 34 -4.61 -8.09 -0.52
N GLU A 35 -4.34 -7.13 0.36
CA GLU A 35 -5.32 -6.57 1.29
C GLU A 35 -5.81 -5.22 0.77
N LEU A 36 -7.11 -5.00 0.84
CA LEU A 36 -7.73 -3.75 0.42
C LEU A 36 -7.99 -2.82 1.60
N THR A 37 -7.76 -1.52 1.40
CA THR A 37 -8.32 -0.49 2.27
C THR A 37 -9.76 -0.17 1.87
N LEU A 38 -10.53 0.50 2.75
CA LEU A 38 -11.87 0.96 2.42
C LEU A 38 -11.92 1.76 1.11
N ARG A 39 -10.94 2.64 0.90
CA ARG A 39 -10.87 3.48 -0.31
C ARG A 39 -10.62 2.63 -1.57
N GLN A 40 -9.76 1.64 -1.49
CA GLN A 40 -9.51 0.73 -2.61
C GLN A 40 -10.72 -0.13 -2.93
N ALA A 41 -11.38 -0.71 -1.94
CA ALA A 41 -12.62 -1.46 -2.11
C ALA A 41 -13.71 -0.59 -2.78
N TYR A 42 -13.87 0.66 -2.32
CA TYR A 42 -14.78 1.62 -2.94
C TYR A 42 -14.46 1.85 -4.42
N TYR A 43 -13.20 2.12 -4.77
CA TYR A 43 -12.83 2.35 -6.17
C TYR A 43 -13.03 1.12 -7.06
N GLN A 44 -12.87 -0.08 -6.53
CA GLN A 44 -13.18 -1.31 -7.26
C GLN A 44 -14.68 -1.44 -7.56
N LEU A 45 -15.54 -1.07 -6.60
CA LEU A 45 -16.99 -1.07 -6.81
C LEU A 45 -17.41 -0.01 -7.84
N VAL A 46 -16.77 1.16 -7.84
CA VAL A 46 -17.00 2.22 -8.84
C VAL A 46 -16.55 1.77 -10.23
N ALA A 47 -15.32 1.24 -10.35
CA ALA A 47 -14.74 0.80 -11.61
C ALA A 47 -15.56 -0.30 -12.29
N ARG A 48 -16.22 -1.16 -11.50
CA ARG A 48 -17.12 -2.21 -11.98
C ARG A 48 -18.55 -1.72 -12.25
N GLY A 49 -18.82 -0.43 -12.05
CA GLY A 49 -20.14 0.16 -12.28
C GLY A 49 -21.21 -0.21 -11.25
N TYR A 50 -20.83 -0.78 -10.11
CA TYR A 50 -21.78 -1.18 -9.06
C TYR A 50 -22.34 0.02 -8.28
N ILE A 51 -21.55 1.09 -8.15
CA ILE A 51 -21.92 2.32 -7.44
C ILE A 51 -21.38 3.56 -8.17
N PRO A 52 -22.03 4.72 -8.05
CA PRO A 52 -21.55 5.97 -8.63
C PRO A 52 -20.34 6.51 -7.84
N ASN A 53 -19.45 7.22 -8.56
CA ASN A 53 -18.29 7.88 -7.96
C ASN A 53 -18.68 9.23 -7.36
N ASN A 54 -19.04 9.26 -6.09
CA ASN A 54 -19.34 10.48 -5.33
C ASN A 54 -19.12 10.26 -3.82
N GLU A 55 -18.99 11.36 -3.09
CA GLU A 55 -18.72 11.34 -1.65
C GLU A 55 -19.80 10.62 -0.83
N ARG A 56 -21.07 10.77 -1.24
CA ARG A 56 -22.21 10.11 -0.58
C ARG A 56 -22.09 8.59 -0.68
N SER A 57 -21.75 8.07 -1.86
CA SER A 57 -21.53 6.65 -2.07
C SER A 57 -20.36 6.12 -1.26
N TYR A 58 -19.27 6.89 -1.16
CA TYR A 58 -18.13 6.54 -0.32
C TYR A 58 -18.51 6.39 1.16
N LYS A 59 -19.24 7.38 1.71
CA LYS A 59 -19.74 7.33 3.08
C LYS A 59 -20.71 6.17 3.31
N ASN A 60 -21.61 5.92 2.36
CA ASN A 60 -22.57 4.83 2.44
C ASN A 60 -21.89 3.46 2.45
N ILE A 61 -20.88 3.24 1.60
CA ILE A 61 -20.08 2.01 1.60
C ILE A 61 -19.33 1.83 2.92
N GLY A 62 -18.73 2.89 3.47
CA GLY A 62 -18.07 2.85 4.77
C GLY A 62 -19.00 2.39 5.89
N ASN A 63 -20.19 2.98 5.96
CA ASN A 63 -21.22 2.59 6.93
C ASN A 63 -21.70 1.15 6.71
N LEU A 64 -21.97 0.77 5.46
CA LEU A 64 -22.43 -0.57 5.12
C LEU A 64 -21.40 -1.65 5.49
N ILE A 65 -20.12 -1.39 5.28
CA ILE A 65 -19.04 -2.30 5.68
C ILE A 65 -18.96 -2.43 7.20
N ASN A 66 -19.07 -1.32 7.93
CA ASN A 66 -19.08 -1.35 9.40
C ASN A 66 -20.29 -2.15 9.94
N ASP A 67 -21.48 -1.89 9.42
CA ASP A 67 -22.69 -2.61 9.82
C ASP A 67 -22.61 -4.09 9.40
N GLY A 68 -22.09 -4.38 8.21
CA GLY A 68 -21.87 -5.76 7.72
C GLY A 68 -20.87 -6.54 8.57
N ARG A 69 -19.83 -5.90 9.09
CA ARG A 69 -18.90 -6.51 10.07
C ARG A 69 -19.58 -6.82 11.38
N LEU A 70 -20.33 -5.85 11.93
CA LEU A 70 -21.07 -6.04 13.18
C LEU A 70 -22.11 -7.15 13.07
N ALA A 71 -22.73 -7.31 11.90
CA ALA A 71 -23.69 -8.36 11.60
C ALA A 71 -23.07 -9.71 11.20
N GLY A 72 -21.75 -9.83 11.19
CA GLY A 72 -21.07 -11.08 10.82
C GLY A 72 -21.14 -11.44 9.32
N LEU A 73 -21.51 -10.48 8.46
CA LEU A 73 -21.62 -10.68 7.01
C LEU A 73 -20.32 -10.35 6.26
N ILE A 74 -19.45 -9.55 6.85
CA ILE A 74 -18.14 -9.16 6.31
C ILE A 74 -17.06 -9.55 7.32
N ASP A 75 -15.98 -10.15 6.84
CA ASP A 75 -14.82 -10.51 7.66
C ASP A 75 -14.10 -9.24 8.19
N TRP A 76 -13.76 -9.24 9.47
CA TRP A 76 -13.09 -8.13 10.14
C TRP A 76 -11.71 -7.81 9.55
N TYR A 77 -10.98 -8.83 9.09
CA TYR A 77 -9.65 -8.69 8.50
C TYR A 77 -9.66 -8.45 6.98
N SER A 78 -10.84 -8.42 6.37
CA SER A 78 -10.97 -8.31 4.91
C SER A 78 -10.60 -6.94 4.34
N ILE A 79 -10.69 -5.90 5.16
CA ILE A 79 -10.36 -4.52 4.78
C ILE A 79 -9.52 -3.90 5.89
N THR A 80 -8.32 -3.43 5.55
CA THR A 80 -7.33 -2.93 6.51
C THR A 80 -7.37 -1.42 6.66
N ASP A 81 -7.06 -0.94 7.86
CA ASP A 81 -6.68 0.46 8.10
C ASP A 81 -5.16 0.54 8.27
N ARG A 82 -4.47 1.02 7.24
CA ARG A 82 -3.01 1.10 7.25
C ARG A 82 -2.44 2.26 8.07
N THR A 83 -3.31 3.17 8.51
CA THR A 83 -2.88 4.40 9.20
C THR A 83 -2.86 4.26 10.72
N ARG A 84 -3.53 3.23 11.28
CA ARG A 84 -3.73 3.06 12.72
C ARG A 84 -3.21 1.70 13.19
N ASN A 85 -1.87 1.58 13.23
CA ASN A 85 -1.24 0.35 13.70
C ASN A 85 -0.88 0.46 15.19
N LEU A 86 -1.22 -0.57 15.95
CA LEU A 86 -0.74 -0.72 17.32
C LEU A 86 0.79 -0.86 17.29
N ARG A 87 1.47 -0.03 18.06
CA ARG A 87 2.92 -0.11 18.25
C ARG A 87 3.20 -0.71 19.61
N SER A 88 3.98 -1.78 19.64
CA SER A 88 4.46 -2.41 20.87
C SER A 88 5.91 -2.83 20.68
N ASN A 89 6.65 -2.99 21.76
CA ASN A 89 7.96 -3.60 21.71
C ASN A 89 7.84 -5.07 21.32
N SER A 90 8.84 -5.60 20.64
CA SER A 90 8.96 -7.03 20.41
C SER A 90 9.33 -7.72 21.71
N HIS A 91 8.70 -8.85 21.99
CA HIS A 91 8.97 -9.70 23.12
C HIS A 91 9.25 -11.12 22.63
N TRP A 92 10.13 -11.82 23.34
CA TRP A 92 10.48 -13.21 23.06
C TRP A 92 10.37 -14.00 24.38
N ASP A 93 9.89 -15.22 24.28
CA ASP A 93 9.68 -16.06 25.45
C ASP A 93 11.00 -16.60 26.04
N ASN A 94 12.04 -16.70 25.19
CA ASN A 94 13.36 -17.18 25.62
C ASN A 94 14.49 -16.67 24.70
N PRO A 95 15.77 -16.76 25.09
CA PRO A 95 16.90 -16.33 24.28
C PRO A 95 17.04 -17.06 22.93
N ALA A 96 16.57 -18.31 22.82
CA ALA A 96 16.67 -19.08 21.58
C ALA A 96 15.78 -18.46 20.49
N ASP A 97 14.64 -17.88 20.87
CA ASP A 97 13.73 -17.20 19.93
C ASP A 97 14.35 -15.93 19.35
N VAL A 98 15.18 -15.23 20.14
CA VAL A 98 15.97 -14.07 19.65
C VAL A 98 16.96 -14.52 18.57
N ILE A 99 17.67 -15.63 18.80
CA ILE A 99 18.62 -16.19 17.83
C ILE A 99 17.91 -16.66 16.56
N ALA A 100 16.76 -17.34 16.72
CA ALA A 100 15.94 -17.75 15.60
C ALA A 100 15.44 -16.54 14.77
N SER A 101 14.97 -15.48 15.43
CA SER A 101 14.56 -14.23 14.80
C SER A 101 15.71 -13.57 14.03
N ALA A 102 16.90 -13.52 14.63
CA ALA A 102 18.09 -13.00 13.97
C ALA A 102 18.45 -13.78 12.71
N ARG A 103 18.33 -15.12 12.74
CA ARG A 103 18.53 -15.99 11.56
C ARG A 103 17.58 -15.66 10.42
N TYR A 104 16.30 -15.44 10.73
CA TYR A 104 15.27 -15.08 9.72
C TYR A 104 15.44 -13.64 9.20
N SER A 105 16.01 -12.76 10.01
CA SER A 105 16.27 -11.35 9.64
C SER A 105 17.56 -11.17 8.85
N TYR A 106 18.44 -12.19 8.81
CA TYR A 106 19.69 -12.09 8.09
C TYR A 106 19.46 -12.17 6.58
N LEU A 107 19.71 -11.06 5.91
CA LEU A 107 19.61 -10.92 4.45
C LEU A 107 20.94 -10.41 3.91
N LEU A 108 21.40 -11.02 2.82
CA LEU A 108 22.51 -10.48 2.06
C LEU A 108 21.99 -9.37 1.14
N ASN A 109 22.73 -8.27 1.07
CA ASN A 109 22.41 -7.20 0.13
C ASN A 109 22.59 -7.71 -1.31
N LYS A 110 21.48 -7.87 -2.03
CA LYS A 110 21.46 -8.37 -3.41
C LYS A 110 22.08 -7.39 -4.42
N TRP A 111 22.23 -6.14 -4.03
CA TRP A 111 22.80 -5.07 -4.85
C TRP A 111 24.28 -4.86 -4.58
N ASP A 112 24.89 -5.63 -3.66
CA ASP A 112 26.32 -5.53 -3.41
C ASP A 112 27.13 -5.91 -4.66
N GLY A 113 28.12 -5.09 -5.01
CA GLY A 113 28.90 -5.25 -6.24
C GLY A 113 28.18 -4.94 -7.55
N GLN A 114 26.90 -4.56 -7.54
CA GLN A 114 26.18 -4.16 -8.74
C GLN A 114 26.56 -2.74 -9.18
N PRO A 115 26.67 -2.45 -10.49
CA PRO A 115 26.99 -1.11 -10.99
C PRO A 115 25.86 -0.11 -10.84
N ASN A 116 24.64 -0.59 -10.61
CA ASN A 116 23.46 0.26 -10.53
C ASN A 116 22.96 0.39 -9.09
N TYR A 117 22.46 1.58 -8.72
CA TYR A 117 21.61 1.80 -7.55
C TYR A 117 20.21 2.17 -8.04
N VAL A 118 19.19 1.49 -7.54
CA VAL A 118 17.81 1.65 -8.00
C VAL A 118 16.90 1.92 -6.81
N GLU A 119 16.07 2.95 -6.90
CA GLU A 119 14.92 3.15 -6.00
C GLU A 119 13.61 3.18 -6.80
N VAL A 120 12.54 2.62 -6.23
CA VAL A 120 11.19 2.70 -6.81
C VAL A 120 10.36 3.71 -6.02
N TRP A 121 9.90 4.75 -6.69
CA TRP A 121 9.11 5.82 -6.11
C TRP A 121 7.66 5.70 -6.60
N VAL A 122 6.72 5.58 -5.70
CA VAL A 122 5.29 5.46 -6.04
C VAL A 122 4.54 6.68 -5.53
N GLU A 123 3.79 7.32 -6.40
CA GLU A 123 3.04 8.52 -6.06
C GLU A 123 1.92 8.26 -5.05
N LYS A 124 1.17 7.16 -5.26
CA LYS A 124 0.00 6.84 -4.43
C LYS A 124 0.36 5.87 -3.32
N ASP A 125 0.18 6.30 -2.09
CA ASP A 125 0.35 5.48 -0.88
C ASP A 125 -0.43 4.15 -0.93
N ALA A 126 -1.59 4.15 -1.59
CA ALA A 126 -2.40 2.97 -1.80
C ALA A 126 -1.71 1.85 -2.62
N LEU A 127 -0.71 2.18 -3.42
CA LEU A 127 0.02 1.24 -4.27
C LEU A 127 1.32 0.73 -3.64
N VAL A 128 1.74 1.27 -2.49
CA VAL A 128 3.03 0.93 -1.84
C VAL A 128 3.17 -0.56 -1.58
N ASP A 129 2.12 -1.23 -1.12
CA ASP A 129 2.21 -2.67 -0.84
C ASP A 129 2.28 -3.51 -2.10
N ILE A 130 1.59 -3.10 -3.17
CA ILE A 130 1.65 -3.77 -4.47
C ILE A 130 3.06 -3.65 -5.04
N VAL A 131 3.62 -2.44 -5.02
CA VAL A 131 5.01 -2.18 -5.44
C VAL A 131 5.99 -2.94 -4.55
N GLY A 132 5.74 -2.95 -3.23
CA GLY A 132 6.55 -3.68 -2.26
C GLY A 132 6.62 -5.18 -2.52
N GLN A 133 5.54 -5.81 -2.99
CA GLN A 133 5.56 -7.23 -3.36
C GLN A 133 6.52 -7.52 -4.52
N ALA A 134 6.65 -6.60 -5.48
CA ALA A 134 7.61 -6.72 -6.57
C ALA A 134 9.05 -6.37 -6.13
N CYS A 135 9.22 -5.37 -5.27
CA CYS A 135 10.52 -4.86 -4.85
C CYS A 135 11.23 -5.76 -3.82
N ARG A 136 10.49 -6.28 -2.82
CA ARG A 136 11.08 -7.09 -1.74
C ARG A 136 11.86 -8.32 -2.22
N PRO A 137 11.37 -9.14 -3.17
CA PRO A 137 12.16 -10.26 -3.68
C PRO A 137 13.45 -9.85 -4.37
N LEU A 138 13.50 -8.62 -4.88
CA LEU A 138 14.67 -8.05 -5.58
C LEU A 138 15.57 -7.24 -4.65
N ASP A 139 15.20 -7.09 -3.37
CA ASP A 139 15.89 -6.24 -2.40
C ASP A 139 16.01 -4.77 -2.88
N THR A 140 14.99 -4.28 -3.61
CA THR A 140 14.97 -2.93 -4.17
C THR A 140 14.27 -1.98 -3.21
N PRO A 141 14.89 -0.87 -2.79
CA PRO A 141 14.26 0.15 -1.97
C PRO A 141 13.06 0.78 -2.69
N TYR A 142 12.00 1.02 -1.95
CA TYR A 142 10.80 1.68 -2.48
C TYR A 142 10.13 2.55 -1.41
N PHE A 143 9.48 3.65 -1.81
CA PHE A 143 8.70 4.49 -0.90
C PHE A 143 7.58 5.25 -1.62
N SER A 144 6.62 5.78 -0.82
CA SER A 144 5.54 6.62 -1.35
C SER A 144 5.94 8.09 -1.34
N CYS A 145 5.85 8.73 -2.50
CA CYS A 145 6.07 10.19 -2.64
C CYS A 145 4.85 11.01 -2.17
N ARG A 146 3.66 10.42 -2.04
CA ARG A 146 2.39 11.08 -1.65
C ARG A 146 2.12 12.41 -2.38
N GLY A 147 2.23 12.41 -3.69
CA GLY A 147 2.15 13.62 -4.49
C GLY A 147 3.46 14.42 -4.48
N TYR A 148 3.46 15.61 -3.89
CA TYR A 148 4.69 16.41 -3.75
C TYR A 148 5.46 15.97 -2.50
N PRO A 149 6.66 15.35 -2.65
CA PRO A 149 7.50 15.01 -1.51
C PRO A 149 7.88 16.26 -0.72
N SER A 150 7.96 16.14 0.60
CA SER A 150 8.45 17.23 1.42
C SER A 150 9.92 17.53 1.12
N GLN A 151 10.35 18.75 1.42
CA GLN A 151 11.76 19.13 1.25
C GLN A 151 12.69 18.20 2.04
N SER A 152 12.28 17.75 3.23
CA SER A 152 13.04 16.80 4.04
C SER A 152 13.18 15.43 3.36
N GLU A 153 12.11 14.92 2.74
CA GLU A 153 12.16 13.65 1.99
C GLU A 153 13.05 13.74 0.75
N MET A 154 12.95 14.85 0.01
CA MET A 154 13.82 15.09 -1.15
C MET A 154 15.29 15.20 -0.74
N TRP A 155 15.57 15.87 0.38
CA TRP A 155 16.93 15.94 0.92
C TRP A 155 17.43 14.56 1.34
N SER A 156 16.61 13.78 2.05
CA SER A 156 16.96 12.42 2.48
C SER A 156 17.22 11.50 1.27
N ALA A 157 16.39 11.61 0.23
CA ALA A 157 16.61 10.89 -1.02
C ALA A 157 17.95 11.30 -1.67
N ALA A 158 18.20 12.60 -1.79
CA ALA A 158 19.46 13.09 -2.33
C ALA A 158 20.68 12.54 -1.57
N GLN A 159 20.62 12.50 -0.22
CA GLN A 159 21.71 11.92 0.59
C GLN A 159 21.91 10.42 0.31
N ARG A 160 20.83 9.66 0.12
CA ARG A 160 20.95 8.24 -0.27
C ARG A 160 21.65 8.08 -1.61
N PHE A 161 21.29 8.89 -2.60
CA PHE A 161 21.89 8.85 -3.95
C PHE A 161 23.36 9.33 -3.95
N ILE A 162 23.67 10.36 -3.17
CA ILE A 162 25.08 10.84 -3.00
C ILE A 162 25.92 9.75 -2.33
N GLY A 163 25.40 9.06 -1.32
CA GLY A 163 26.08 7.96 -0.66
C GLY A 163 26.38 6.74 -1.55
N GLN A 164 25.85 6.71 -2.78
CA GLN A 164 26.10 5.68 -3.79
C GLN A 164 27.02 6.17 -4.92
N ASP A 165 27.92 7.10 -4.63
CA ASP A 165 28.81 7.71 -5.60
C ASP A 165 29.80 6.71 -6.27
N TYR A 166 30.07 5.59 -5.61
CA TYR A 166 30.89 4.48 -6.12
C TYR A 166 30.17 3.63 -7.19
N ARG A 167 28.86 3.87 -7.47
CA ARG A 167 28.10 3.14 -8.47
C ARG A 167 28.01 3.92 -9.77
N ASP A 168 28.06 3.22 -10.90
CA ASP A 168 28.05 3.82 -12.24
C ASP A 168 26.72 4.53 -12.52
N ASN A 169 25.62 3.91 -12.14
CA ASN A 169 24.29 4.45 -12.42
C ASN A 169 23.44 4.53 -11.13
N ARG A 170 22.68 5.62 -11.04
CA ARG A 170 21.70 5.89 -9.98
C ARG A 170 20.36 6.13 -10.65
N VAL A 171 19.41 5.23 -10.44
CA VAL A 171 18.15 5.13 -11.18
C VAL A 171 16.98 5.30 -10.24
N ILE A 172 16.04 6.17 -10.62
CA ILE A 172 14.73 6.27 -9.98
C ILE A 172 13.69 5.70 -10.97
N ILE A 173 12.95 4.69 -10.54
CA ILE A 173 11.77 4.20 -11.25
C ILE A 173 10.55 4.87 -10.61
N HIS A 174 9.99 5.86 -11.27
CA HIS A 174 8.83 6.60 -10.78
C HIS A 174 7.53 6.01 -11.33
N LEU A 175 6.61 5.65 -10.42
CA LEU A 175 5.28 5.14 -10.71
C LEU A 175 4.24 6.17 -10.29
N GLY A 176 3.82 7.00 -11.23
CA GLY A 176 2.86 8.08 -11.01
C GLY A 176 1.70 8.06 -11.99
N ASP A 177 0.69 8.88 -11.71
CA ASP A 177 -0.41 9.13 -12.63
C ASP A 177 0.10 9.97 -13.83
N HIS A 178 -0.54 9.79 -14.98
CA HIS A 178 -0.31 10.66 -16.13
C HIS A 178 -1.15 11.93 -15.99
N ASP A 179 -0.80 12.76 -14.99
CA ASP A 179 -1.45 14.04 -14.72
C ASP A 179 -0.49 15.19 -15.07
N PRO A 180 -0.91 16.18 -15.92
CA PRO A 180 -0.09 17.34 -16.24
C PRO A 180 0.39 18.15 -15.04
N SER A 181 -0.35 18.16 -13.93
CA SER A 181 0.04 18.86 -12.69
C SER A 181 1.24 18.22 -12.00
N LEU A 182 1.54 16.95 -12.28
CA LEU A 182 2.65 16.20 -11.71
C LEU A 182 3.88 16.15 -12.61
N SER A 183 3.77 16.67 -13.83
CA SER A 183 4.87 16.76 -14.78
C SER A 183 6.03 17.65 -14.31
N LEU A 184 5.85 18.42 -13.24
CA LEU A 184 6.91 19.23 -12.64
C LEU A 184 8.06 18.39 -12.04
N ILE A 185 7.85 17.13 -11.71
CA ILE A 185 8.92 16.20 -11.30
C ILE A 185 9.77 15.78 -12.51
N HIS A 186 9.19 15.81 -13.70
CA HIS A 186 9.86 15.44 -14.94
C HIS A 186 10.54 16.64 -15.65
N ILE A 187 10.37 17.88 -15.18
CA ILE A 187 10.95 19.09 -15.77
C ILE A 187 12.26 19.48 -15.07
N SER A 188 13.03 18.57 -14.60
CA SER A 188 14.45 18.84 -14.35
C SER A 188 15.29 18.17 -15.42
N GLU A 189 15.07 18.52 -16.69
CA GLU A 189 16.17 18.41 -17.64
C GLU A 189 17.28 19.35 -17.12
N PRO A 190 18.50 18.84 -16.92
CA PRO A 190 19.61 19.73 -16.64
C PRO A 190 19.70 20.71 -17.80
N THR A 191 19.42 21.97 -17.54
CA THR A 191 19.71 23.06 -18.49
C THR A 191 21.13 22.84 -18.93
N ARG A 192 21.32 22.51 -20.21
CA ARG A 192 22.65 22.45 -20.82
C ARG A 192 23.30 23.81 -20.60
N PRO A 193 24.51 23.91 -20.04
CA PRO A 193 25.23 25.16 -20.03
C PRO A 193 25.51 25.52 -21.49
N TYR A 194 25.13 26.73 -21.86
CA TYR A 194 25.51 27.33 -23.13
C TYR A 194 27.03 27.54 -23.15
#